data_776cb3055cd1db3d47bac179f5aa4fcf
#
_entry.id   776cb3055cd1db3d47bac179f5aa4fcf
#
_cell.length_a   1.000
_cell.length_b   1.000
_cell.length_c   1.000
_cell.angle_alpha   90.00
_cell.angle_beta   90.00
_cell.angle_gamma   90.00
#
_symmetry.space_group_name_H-M   'P 1'
#
loop_
_entity.id
_entity.type
_entity.pdbx_description
1 polymer ?
#
loop_
_entity_poly.entity_id
_entity_poly.type
_entity_poly.pdbx_seq_one_letter_code
_entity_poly.pdbx_strand_id
1 'polypeptide(L)'
;MKNKLHRLTTAITIALTAVLSLSGCSRLAQSDPLPSSFENLEDGKLKVAVSFYPMYDFASKIGADQIDLINLVPSGTEPHDWEPSASDLTNLEKADVFVYSGAGMEHWVDRVLNSLTNENLMVVEASNGIALRTNSSEEDEE
;
A
#
# COMPACT_ATOMS: atom_id res chain seq x y z
N MET A 1 -0.11 51.81 43.77
CA MET A 1 0.80 50.89 43.06
C MET A 1 0.21 49.52 42.81
N LYS A 2 -0.68 48.98 43.64
CA LYS A 2 -1.30 47.64 43.49
C LYS A 2 -2.15 47.45 42.19
N ASN A 3 -2.88 48.49 41.77
CA ASN A 3 -3.78 48.40 40.61
C ASN A 3 -3.07 48.34 39.24
N LYS A 4 -1.81 48.81 39.14
CA LYS A 4 -1.05 48.69 37.92
C LYS A 4 -0.49 47.26 37.73
N LEU A 5 -0.14 46.60 38.84
CA LEU A 5 0.38 45.26 38.84
C LEU A 5 -0.69 44.22 38.41
N HIS A 6 -1.94 44.37 38.92
CA HIS A 6 -3.05 43.48 38.49
C HIS A 6 -3.45 43.65 37.02
N ARG A 7 -3.37 44.90 36.49
CA ARG A 7 -3.65 45.12 35.05
C ARG A 7 -2.56 44.53 34.14
N LEU A 8 -1.32 44.52 34.62
CA LEU A 8 -0.20 43.95 33.86
C LEU A 8 -0.26 42.39 33.85
N THR A 9 -0.61 41.78 34.98
CA THR A 9 -0.75 40.32 35.09
C THR A 9 -1.95 39.80 34.31
N THR A 10 -3.09 40.51 34.31
CA THR A 10 -4.27 40.15 33.50
C THR A 10 -4.01 40.28 32.00
N ALA A 11 -3.25 41.28 31.57
CA ALA A 11 -2.90 41.46 30.15
C ALA A 11 -1.95 40.36 29.64
N ILE A 12 -1.00 39.90 30.46
CA ILE A 12 -0.06 38.84 30.13
C ILE A 12 -0.77 37.48 30.06
N THR A 13 -1.72 37.18 30.98
CA THR A 13 -2.49 35.94 30.92
C THR A 13 -3.41 35.86 29.72
N ILE A 14 -4.04 36.97 29.30
CA ILE A 14 -4.90 36.97 28.10
C ILE A 14 -4.06 36.79 26.82
N ALA A 15 -2.86 37.39 26.76
CA ALA A 15 -1.97 37.24 25.62
C ALA A 15 -1.41 35.80 25.49
N LEU A 16 -1.16 35.11 26.61
CA LEU A 16 -0.62 33.76 26.62
C LEU A 16 -1.67 32.71 26.21
N THR A 17 -2.95 32.92 26.51
CA THR A 17 -4.05 32.03 26.11
C THR A 17 -4.43 32.17 24.63
N ALA A 18 -4.19 33.32 24.01
CA ALA A 18 -4.48 33.53 22.59
C ALA A 18 -3.48 32.85 21.65
N VAL A 19 -2.27 32.56 22.11
CA VAL A 19 -1.23 31.89 21.28
C VAL A 19 -1.41 30.36 21.19
N LEU A 20 -2.12 29.73 22.15
CA LEU A 20 -2.33 28.26 22.16
C LEU A 20 -3.45 27.78 21.23
N SER A 21 -4.27 28.65 20.65
CA SER A 21 -5.43 28.26 19.84
C SER A 21 -5.19 28.23 18.33
N LEU A 22 -3.97 28.53 17.83
CA LEU A 22 -3.64 28.49 16.40
C LEU A 22 -2.91 27.23 15.93
N SER A 23 -2.79 26.20 16.78
CA SER A 23 -2.29 24.88 16.36
C SER A 23 -3.42 24.02 15.81
N GLY A 24 -4.25 24.59 14.94
CA GLY A 24 -5.17 23.87 14.09
C GLY A 24 -4.35 23.14 13.02
N CYS A 25 -3.97 21.88 13.30
CA CYS A 25 -3.40 20.99 12.30
C CYS A 25 -4.37 20.87 11.13
N SER A 26 -4.11 21.58 10.05
CA SER A 26 -4.55 21.18 8.72
C SER A 26 -3.81 19.87 8.40
N ARG A 27 -4.33 18.73 8.86
CA ARG A 27 -4.05 17.46 8.22
C ARG A 27 -4.70 17.54 6.83
N LEU A 28 -3.95 18.06 5.86
CA LEU A 28 -4.18 17.68 4.48
C LEU A 28 -4.16 16.15 4.51
N ALA A 29 -5.24 15.53 4.05
CA ALA A 29 -5.30 14.10 3.84
C ALA A 29 -4.29 13.76 2.75
N GLN A 30 -3.02 13.62 3.16
CA GLN A 30 -2.03 12.92 2.37
C GLN A 30 -2.43 11.46 2.51
N SER A 31 -2.84 10.86 1.41
CA SER A 31 -2.91 9.40 1.35
C SER A 31 -1.49 8.91 1.57
N ASP A 32 -1.25 8.29 2.72
CA ASP A 32 0.02 7.64 2.97
C ASP A 32 0.28 6.64 1.84
N PRO A 33 1.52 6.55 1.33
CA PRO A 33 1.86 5.55 0.33
C PRO A 33 1.55 4.16 0.89
N LEU A 34 1.09 3.26 0.01
CA LEU A 34 0.84 1.88 0.41
C LEU A 34 2.13 1.23 0.95
N PRO A 35 2.04 0.36 1.97
CA PRO A 35 3.19 -0.39 2.44
C PRO A 35 3.83 -1.18 1.29
N SER A 36 5.14 -1.06 1.13
CA SER A 36 5.92 -1.73 0.08
C SER A 36 7.00 -2.67 0.64
N SER A 37 7.07 -2.85 1.95
CA SER A 37 7.98 -3.80 2.59
C SER A 37 7.42 -4.34 3.89
N PHE A 38 7.89 -5.54 4.29
CA PHE A 38 7.57 -6.18 5.56
C PHE A 38 8.46 -5.72 6.73
N GLU A 39 9.14 -4.59 6.60
CA GLU A 39 9.93 -4.03 7.68
C GLU A 39 9.03 -3.40 8.74
N ASN A 40 9.32 -3.69 10.02
CA ASN A 40 8.59 -3.19 11.20
C ASN A 40 7.14 -3.69 11.36
N LEU A 41 6.81 -4.87 10.83
CA LEU A 41 5.50 -5.49 11.00
C LEU A 41 5.44 -6.35 12.26
N GLU A 42 4.22 -6.55 12.79
CA GLU A 42 3.99 -7.34 14.00
C GLU A 42 4.22 -8.84 13.74
N ASP A 43 4.86 -9.53 14.67
CA ASP A 43 5.04 -10.98 14.58
C ASP A 43 3.67 -11.70 14.71
N GLY A 44 3.45 -12.70 13.85
CA GLY A 44 2.31 -13.61 13.95
C GLY A 44 1.17 -13.37 12.98
N LYS A 45 1.25 -12.33 12.14
CA LYS A 45 0.31 -12.16 11.02
C LYS A 45 0.82 -12.83 9.75
N LEU A 46 -0.11 -13.22 8.89
CA LEU A 46 0.20 -13.77 7.57
C LEU A 46 0.77 -12.66 6.67
N LYS A 47 1.96 -12.83 6.13
CA LYS A 47 2.63 -11.87 5.26
C LYS A 47 2.16 -12.05 3.82
N VAL A 48 1.41 -11.08 3.34
CA VAL A 48 0.82 -11.11 2.00
C VAL A 48 1.44 -10.03 1.13
N ALA A 49 2.09 -10.44 0.05
CA ALA A 49 2.51 -9.53 -1.01
C ALA A 49 1.47 -9.55 -2.14
N VAL A 50 1.19 -8.41 -2.71
CA VAL A 50 0.31 -8.32 -3.89
C VAL A 50 0.99 -7.56 -5.02
N SER A 51 0.61 -7.84 -6.26
CA SER A 51 1.23 -7.21 -7.43
C SER A 51 0.94 -5.73 -7.50
N PHE A 52 -0.33 -5.31 -7.53
CA PHE A 52 -0.72 -3.90 -7.69
C PHE A 52 -2.03 -3.57 -6.99
N TYR A 53 -2.45 -2.30 -7.03
CA TYR A 53 -3.51 -1.74 -6.17
C TYR A 53 -4.84 -2.53 -6.15
N PRO A 54 -5.45 -2.99 -7.25
CA PRO A 54 -6.67 -3.78 -7.18
C PRO A 54 -6.52 -5.05 -6.34
N MET A 55 -5.38 -5.74 -6.43
CA MET A 55 -5.10 -6.91 -5.59
C MET A 55 -4.91 -6.51 -4.13
N TYR A 56 -4.30 -5.33 -3.88
CA TYR A 56 -4.17 -4.78 -2.53
C TYR A 56 -5.56 -4.49 -1.92
N ASP A 57 -6.44 -3.83 -2.65
CA ASP A 57 -7.78 -3.47 -2.19
C ASP A 57 -8.61 -4.74 -1.85
N PHE A 58 -8.55 -5.78 -2.67
CA PHE A 58 -9.23 -7.04 -2.39
C PHE A 58 -8.61 -7.76 -1.18
N ALA A 59 -7.29 -7.93 -1.14
CA ALA A 59 -6.61 -8.61 -0.05
C ALA A 59 -6.82 -7.90 1.29
N SER A 60 -6.79 -6.57 1.32
CA SER A 60 -7.03 -5.78 2.53
C SER A 60 -8.44 -5.97 3.09
N LYS A 61 -9.45 -6.07 2.22
CA LYS A 61 -10.84 -6.30 2.63
C LYS A 61 -11.10 -7.72 3.12
N ILE A 62 -10.38 -8.70 2.56
CA ILE A 62 -10.54 -10.12 2.94
C ILE A 62 -9.74 -10.42 4.21
N GLY A 63 -8.49 -9.98 4.28
CA GLY A 63 -7.58 -10.30 5.38
C GLY A 63 -7.72 -9.40 6.59
N ALA A 64 -8.24 -8.17 6.41
CA ALA A 64 -8.43 -7.16 7.45
C ALA A 64 -7.19 -7.02 8.36
N ASP A 65 -7.35 -7.22 9.66
CA ASP A 65 -6.31 -7.14 10.69
C ASP A 65 -5.49 -8.43 10.88
N GLN A 66 -5.80 -9.49 10.13
CA GLN A 66 -5.14 -10.79 10.24
C GLN A 66 -3.89 -10.91 9.36
N ILE A 67 -3.67 -9.98 8.47
CA ILE A 67 -2.56 -10.01 7.51
C ILE A 67 -1.68 -8.76 7.61
N ASP A 68 -0.40 -8.96 7.28
CA ASP A 68 0.52 -7.89 6.95
C ASP A 68 0.62 -7.80 5.43
N LEU A 69 0.14 -6.70 4.88
CA LEU A 69 -0.10 -6.56 3.44
C LEU A 69 0.84 -5.52 2.83
N ILE A 70 1.54 -5.91 1.77
CA ILE A 70 2.36 -4.99 0.97
C ILE A 70 1.95 -4.99 -0.50
N ASN A 71 2.14 -3.85 -1.16
CA ASN A 71 1.92 -3.67 -2.59
C ASN A 71 3.26 -3.50 -3.30
N LEU A 72 3.56 -4.34 -4.30
CA LEU A 72 4.85 -4.30 -5.00
C LEU A 72 4.92 -3.15 -6.01
N VAL A 73 3.96 -3.08 -6.94
CA VAL A 73 3.94 -2.02 -7.95
C VAL A 73 3.51 -0.71 -7.32
N PRO A 74 4.34 0.34 -7.33
CA PRO A 74 3.99 1.63 -6.72
C PRO A 74 2.74 2.25 -7.34
N SER A 75 1.97 2.99 -6.54
CA SER A 75 0.78 3.70 -7.03
C SER A 75 1.14 4.64 -8.18
N GLY A 76 0.39 4.57 -9.27
CA GLY A 76 0.61 5.38 -10.47
C GLY A 76 1.62 4.80 -11.45
N THR A 77 2.22 3.65 -11.16
CA THR A 77 3.07 2.92 -12.09
C THR A 77 2.23 1.94 -12.91
N GLU A 78 2.54 1.80 -14.20
CA GLU A 78 1.90 0.85 -15.10
C GLU A 78 2.38 -0.59 -14.77
N PRO A 79 1.49 -1.52 -14.39
CA PRO A 79 1.90 -2.87 -13.98
C PRO A 79 2.51 -3.72 -15.08
N HIS A 80 2.14 -3.47 -16.36
CA HIS A 80 2.68 -4.22 -17.51
C HIS A 80 4.18 -3.98 -17.72
N ASP A 81 4.62 -2.72 -17.54
CA ASP A 81 5.99 -2.29 -17.82
C ASP A 81 6.88 -2.27 -16.57
N TRP A 82 6.31 -2.59 -15.41
CA TRP A 82 7.06 -2.55 -14.15
C TRP A 82 7.95 -3.77 -13.99
N GLU A 83 9.12 -3.55 -13.40
CA GLU A 83 10.12 -4.59 -13.13
C GLU A 83 10.47 -4.57 -11.64
N PRO A 84 10.42 -5.73 -10.96
CA PRO A 84 10.80 -5.84 -9.55
C PRO A 84 12.25 -5.49 -9.29
N SER A 85 12.49 -4.74 -8.22
CA SER A 85 13.81 -4.46 -7.69
C SER A 85 14.31 -5.60 -6.78
N ALA A 86 15.58 -5.55 -6.37
CA ALA A 86 16.12 -6.51 -5.42
C ALA A 86 15.42 -6.50 -4.06
N SER A 87 14.88 -5.34 -3.65
CA SER A 87 14.09 -5.25 -2.42
C SER A 87 12.74 -5.95 -2.55
N ASP A 88 12.10 -5.89 -3.73
CA ASP A 88 10.85 -6.58 -3.99
C ASP A 88 11.02 -8.10 -3.98
N LEU A 89 12.12 -8.60 -4.55
CA LEU A 89 12.50 -10.01 -4.45
C LEU A 89 12.71 -10.43 -2.98
N THR A 90 13.38 -9.59 -2.18
CA THR A 90 13.56 -9.85 -0.74
C THR A 90 12.23 -9.90 0.01
N ASN A 91 11.27 -9.08 -0.36
CA ASN A 91 9.92 -9.12 0.22
C ASN A 91 9.20 -10.41 -0.15
N LEU A 92 9.27 -10.84 -1.42
CA LEU A 92 8.67 -12.10 -1.86
C LEU A 92 9.30 -13.33 -1.18
N GLU A 93 10.61 -13.31 -0.93
CA GLU A 93 11.28 -14.36 -0.14
C GLU A 93 10.78 -14.44 1.31
N LYS A 94 10.23 -13.35 1.87
CA LYS A 94 9.68 -13.30 3.23
C LYS A 94 8.18 -13.49 3.29
N ALA A 95 7.49 -13.46 2.14
CA ALA A 95 6.04 -13.57 2.06
C ALA A 95 5.57 -15.02 2.30
N ASP A 96 4.40 -15.15 2.91
CA ASP A 96 3.68 -16.41 3.02
C ASP A 96 2.76 -16.61 1.80
N VAL A 97 2.19 -15.49 1.30
CA VAL A 97 1.29 -15.50 0.14
C VAL A 97 1.68 -14.38 -0.83
N PHE A 98 1.65 -14.70 -2.11
CA PHE A 98 1.74 -13.73 -3.19
C PHE A 98 0.49 -13.79 -4.06
N VAL A 99 -0.21 -12.65 -4.23
CA VAL A 99 -1.42 -12.54 -5.05
C VAL A 99 -1.15 -11.62 -6.24
N TYR A 100 -1.44 -12.09 -7.44
CA TYR A 100 -1.33 -11.31 -8.66
C TYR A 100 -2.57 -11.47 -9.54
N SER A 101 -2.77 -10.55 -10.49
CA SER A 101 -3.96 -10.57 -11.35
C SER A 101 -3.95 -11.74 -12.31
N GLY A 102 -2.85 -11.96 -13.00
CA GLY A 102 -2.78 -12.90 -14.12
C GLY A 102 -3.38 -12.34 -15.40
N ALA A 103 -3.79 -13.22 -16.30
CA ALA A 103 -4.36 -12.87 -17.61
C ALA A 103 -3.48 -11.91 -18.44
N GLY A 104 -2.15 -12.01 -18.29
CA GLY A 104 -1.19 -11.20 -19.03
C GLY A 104 -0.95 -9.81 -18.44
N MET A 105 -1.46 -9.49 -17.23
CA MET A 105 -1.25 -8.18 -16.60
C MET A 105 0.20 -8.00 -16.11
N GLU A 106 0.77 -9.02 -15.51
CA GLU A 106 2.10 -8.97 -14.91
C GLU A 106 3.07 -9.91 -15.63
N HIS A 107 3.67 -9.45 -16.73
CA HIS A 107 4.61 -10.25 -17.54
C HIS A 107 5.88 -10.69 -16.80
N TRP A 108 6.19 -10.02 -15.68
CA TRP A 108 7.39 -10.28 -14.89
C TRP A 108 7.24 -11.44 -13.89
N VAL A 109 6.01 -11.86 -13.56
CA VAL A 109 5.72 -12.80 -12.46
C VAL A 109 6.41 -14.14 -12.66
N ASP A 110 6.29 -14.78 -13.82
CA ASP A 110 6.91 -16.10 -14.07
C ASP A 110 8.42 -16.08 -13.87
N ARG A 111 9.08 -15.02 -14.36
CA ARG A 111 10.54 -14.87 -14.20
C ARG A 111 10.92 -14.71 -12.74
N VAL A 112 10.16 -13.93 -11.98
CA VAL A 112 10.38 -13.70 -10.54
C VAL A 112 10.19 -14.98 -9.76
N LEU A 113 9.06 -15.67 -9.93
CA LEU A 113 8.77 -16.92 -9.20
C LEU A 113 9.83 -18.00 -9.45
N ASN A 114 10.36 -18.09 -10.68
CA ASN A 114 11.46 -19.01 -11.01
C ASN A 114 12.80 -18.63 -10.37
N SER A 115 12.96 -17.41 -9.86
CA SER A 115 14.20 -16.93 -9.20
C SER A 115 14.17 -17.03 -7.69
N LEU A 116 12.98 -17.24 -7.09
CA LEU A 116 12.83 -17.33 -5.64
C LEU A 116 13.31 -18.66 -5.09
N THR A 117 13.78 -18.65 -3.86
CA THR A 117 14.16 -19.84 -3.09
C THR A 117 13.13 -20.23 -2.04
N ASN A 118 12.11 -19.39 -1.82
CA ASN A 118 11.02 -19.64 -0.89
C ASN A 118 10.04 -20.70 -1.42
N GLU A 119 10.30 -21.97 -1.10
CA GLU A 119 9.46 -23.10 -1.49
C GLU A 119 8.10 -23.13 -0.77
N ASN A 120 7.92 -22.33 0.28
CA ASN A 120 6.67 -22.27 1.05
C ASN A 120 5.74 -21.13 0.60
N LEU A 121 6.15 -20.32 -0.37
CA LEU A 121 5.33 -19.22 -0.89
C LEU A 121 4.07 -19.79 -1.56
N MET A 122 2.91 -19.45 -1.01
CA MET A 122 1.63 -19.72 -1.67
C MET A 122 1.38 -18.67 -2.76
N VAL A 123 1.30 -19.09 -4.01
CA VAL A 123 1.04 -18.21 -5.15
C VAL A 123 -0.41 -18.30 -5.58
N VAL A 124 -1.08 -17.15 -5.68
CA VAL A 124 -2.49 -17.04 -6.06
C VAL A 124 -2.61 -16.16 -7.29
N GLU A 125 -3.02 -16.76 -8.41
CA GLU A 125 -3.43 -16.04 -9.61
C GLU A 125 -4.93 -15.76 -9.54
N ALA A 126 -5.30 -14.48 -9.49
CA ALA A 126 -6.69 -14.08 -9.29
C ALA A 126 -7.59 -14.40 -10.50
N SER A 127 -7.03 -14.46 -11.70
CA SER A 127 -7.75 -14.84 -12.93
C SER A 127 -7.89 -16.35 -13.13
N ASN A 128 -7.28 -17.16 -12.28
CA ASN A 128 -7.35 -18.61 -12.43
C ASN A 128 -8.80 -19.12 -12.33
N GLY A 129 -9.23 -19.90 -13.32
CA GLY A 129 -10.58 -20.44 -13.38
C GLY A 129 -11.64 -19.49 -13.95
N ILE A 130 -11.24 -18.28 -14.35
CA ILE A 130 -12.15 -17.30 -14.99
C ILE A 130 -12.09 -17.45 -16.51
N ALA A 131 -13.24 -17.51 -17.17
CA ALA A 131 -13.33 -17.48 -18.62
C ALA A 131 -12.99 -16.07 -19.12
N LEU A 132 -11.81 -15.92 -19.69
CA LEU A 132 -11.38 -14.63 -20.26
C LEU A 132 -12.10 -14.35 -21.57
N ARG A 133 -12.49 -13.07 -21.77
CA ARG A 133 -13.04 -12.64 -23.05
C ARG A 133 -11.88 -12.25 -23.98
N THR A 134 -11.82 -12.87 -25.16
CA THR A 134 -10.95 -12.41 -26.24
C THR A 134 -11.65 -11.23 -26.96
N ASN A 135 -10.98 -10.11 -27.10
CA ASN A 135 -11.42 -9.10 -28.05
C ASN A 135 -11.14 -9.64 -29.46
N SER A 136 -12.12 -10.33 -30.04
CA SER A 136 -12.14 -10.49 -31.48
C SER A 136 -12.52 -9.13 -32.05
N SER A 137 -11.55 -8.29 -32.44
CA SER A 137 -11.74 -7.28 -33.44
C SER A 137 -11.96 -8.04 -34.74
N GLU A 138 -13.17 -8.48 -35.01
CA GLU A 138 -13.63 -8.72 -36.36
C GLU A 138 -13.71 -7.33 -36.97
N GLU A 139 -12.63 -6.94 -37.66
CA GLU A 139 -12.69 -5.92 -38.69
C GLU A 139 -13.51 -6.56 -39.81
N ASP A 140 -14.83 -6.31 -39.79
CA ASP A 140 -15.67 -6.46 -40.97
C ASP A 140 -15.23 -5.37 -41.96
N GLU A 141 -14.22 -5.70 -42.78
CA GLU A 141 -13.98 -4.98 -44.03
C GLU A 141 -15.10 -5.35 -45.02
N GLU A 142 -16.08 -4.47 -45.17
CA GLU A 142 -16.88 -4.33 -46.39
C GLU A 142 -16.41 -3.16 -47.22
#